data_8d687c69bf64517bacf91e7b4dadeb4c
#
_entry.id   8d687c69bf64517bacf91e7b4dadeb4c
#
_cell.length_a   1.000
_cell.length_b   1.000
_cell.length_c   1.000
_cell.angle_alpha   90.00
_cell.angle_beta   90.00
_cell.angle_gamma   90.00
#
_symmetry.space_group_name_H-M   'P 1'
#
loop_
_entity.id
_entity.type
_entity.pdbx_description
1 polymer ?
#
loop_
_entity_poly.entity_id
_entity_poly.type
_entity_poly.pdbx_seq_one_letter_code
_entity_poly.pdbx_strand_id
1 'polypeptide(L)'
;MKYQSKKLYQMVLTAIFAAVIIMMAFVPWLGFINLIIINATLIHIPVIIGSIVLGPKKGMFLGFIFGLCSFLNSTFNPGLTSFLFSPFYPGGNGYSLLICFLPRILVGVIPYYVYKGMVRVMKKKETNSIPLGVAGIVGSLTNTLLVMNLAYVLFSHEFATVKGVAVDVLYGVILGIIVTNGIPEVIVAAILTIGIGKVLLKLRRM
;
A
#
# COMPACT_ATOMS: atom_id res chain seq x y z
N MET A 1 -14.15 31.94 -8.01
CA MET A 1 -14.84 31.08 -7.02
C MET A 1 -14.73 29.58 -7.34
N LYS A 2 -15.12 29.06 -8.50
CA LYS A 2 -15.07 27.61 -8.86
C LYS A 2 -13.69 26.94 -8.71
N TYR A 3 -12.60 27.64 -8.98
CA TYR A 3 -11.23 27.10 -8.86
C TYR A 3 -10.78 26.93 -7.41
N GLN A 4 -11.09 27.88 -6.54
CA GLN A 4 -10.76 27.81 -5.11
C GLN A 4 -11.55 26.68 -4.42
N SER A 5 -12.83 26.50 -4.74
CA SER A 5 -13.63 25.41 -4.18
C SER A 5 -13.09 24.01 -4.56
N LYS A 6 -12.60 23.87 -5.80
CA LYS A 6 -11.99 22.60 -6.26
C LYS A 6 -10.66 22.29 -5.55
N LYS A 7 -9.83 23.30 -5.30
CA LYS A 7 -8.58 23.16 -4.56
C LYS A 7 -8.83 22.80 -3.10
N LEU A 8 -9.81 23.48 -2.48
CA LEU A 8 -10.24 23.20 -1.11
C LEU A 8 -10.79 21.77 -0.98
N TYR A 9 -11.69 21.34 -1.86
CA TYR A 9 -12.21 19.97 -1.90
C TYR A 9 -11.09 18.91 -1.97
N GLN A 10 -10.13 19.11 -2.86
CA GLN A 10 -9.01 18.20 -2.99
C GLN A 10 -8.10 18.17 -1.74
N MET A 11 -7.94 19.30 -1.06
CA MET A 11 -7.14 19.39 0.16
C MET A 11 -7.84 18.66 1.32
N VAL A 12 -9.15 18.90 1.49
CA VAL A 12 -9.97 18.24 2.50
C VAL A 12 -9.98 16.71 2.28
N LEU A 13 -10.20 16.28 1.04
CA LEU A 13 -10.22 14.86 0.72
C LEU A 13 -8.86 14.20 0.94
N THR A 14 -7.75 14.89 0.65
CA THR A 14 -6.39 14.41 0.94
C THR A 14 -6.19 14.25 2.45
N ALA A 15 -6.66 15.22 3.26
CA ALA A 15 -6.58 15.16 4.71
C ALA A 15 -7.39 13.99 5.29
N ILE A 16 -8.58 13.73 4.74
CA ILE A 16 -9.41 12.58 5.14
C ILE A 16 -8.69 11.26 4.84
N PHE A 17 -8.12 11.09 3.64
CA PHE A 17 -7.35 9.88 3.32
C PHE A 17 -6.13 9.72 4.23
N ALA A 18 -5.41 10.81 4.51
CA ALA A 18 -4.28 10.79 5.43
C ALA A 18 -4.71 10.36 6.85
N ALA A 19 -5.81 10.91 7.36
CA ALA A 19 -6.37 10.54 8.66
C ALA A 19 -6.76 9.05 8.72
N VAL A 20 -7.41 8.53 7.66
CA VAL A 20 -7.76 7.11 7.56
C VAL A 20 -6.50 6.22 7.56
N ILE A 21 -5.46 6.60 6.81
CA ILE A 21 -4.18 5.86 6.77
C ILE A 21 -3.53 5.83 8.15
N ILE A 22 -3.46 6.98 8.84
CA ILE A 22 -2.90 7.10 10.17
C ILE A 22 -3.70 6.24 11.17
N MET A 23 -5.03 6.36 11.15
CA MET A 23 -5.90 5.57 12.03
C MET A 23 -5.71 4.06 11.79
N MET A 24 -5.69 3.61 10.53
CA MET A 24 -5.48 2.19 10.20
C MET A 24 -4.08 1.70 10.60
N ALA A 25 -3.06 2.57 10.58
CA ALA A 25 -1.70 2.18 10.95
C ALA A 25 -1.51 1.97 12.45
N PHE A 26 -2.22 2.74 13.29
CA PHE A 26 -2.05 2.71 14.74
C PHE A 26 -3.17 1.97 15.48
N VAL A 27 -4.29 1.66 14.81
CA VAL A 27 -5.36 0.85 15.38
C VAL A 27 -5.28 -0.58 14.78
N PRO A 28 -4.79 -1.58 15.54
CA PRO A 28 -4.46 -2.91 15.01
C PRO A 28 -5.63 -3.60 14.27
N TRP A 29 -6.84 -3.45 14.79
CA TRP A 29 -8.04 -4.10 14.23
C TRP A 29 -8.53 -3.49 12.89
N LEU A 30 -8.08 -2.27 12.53
CA LEU A 30 -8.49 -1.60 11.30
C LEU A 30 -7.49 -1.81 10.15
N GLY A 31 -6.20 -1.95 10.46
CA GLY A 31 -5.13 -2.02 9.46
C GLY A 31 -4.73 -3.43 9.06
N PHE A 32 -5.06 -4.42 9.88
CA PHE A 32 -4.70 -5.82 9.68
C PHE A 32 -5.92 -6.72 9.86
N ILE A 33 -6.23 -7.53 8.86
CA ILE A 33 -7.19 -8.62 9.01
C ILE A 33 -6.41 -9.85 9.45
N ASN A 34 -6.53 -10.17 10.74
CA ASN A 34 -6.03 -11.44 11.30
C ASN A 34 -7.02 -12.55 10.94
N LEU A 35 -6.85 -13.14 9.78
CA LEU A 35 -7.54 -14.37 9.38
C LEU A 35 -6.74 -15.55 9.96
N ILE A 36 -6.94 -15.88 11.23
CA ILE A 36 -6.37 -17.01 12.01
C ILE A 36 -4.92 -17.44 11.62
N ILE A 37 -4.57 -17.47 10.33
CA ILE A 37 -3.29 -17.90 9.76
C ILE A 37 -2.60 -16.78 8.94
N ILE A 38 -3.32 -15.70 8.56
CA ILE A 38 -2.88 -14.70 7.58
C ILE A 38 -3.10 -13.29 8.15
N ASN A 39 -2.04 -12.50 8.18
CA ASN A 39 -2.10 -11.06 8.51
C ASN A 39 -2.12 -10.24 7.22
N ALA A 40 -3.31 -10.03 6.66
CA ALA A 40 -3.48 -9.21 5.46
C ALA A 40 -3.43 -7.71 5.83
N THR A 41 -2.53 -6.97 5.18
CA THR A 41 -2.37 -5.52 5.39
C THR A 41 -3.32 -4.75 4.48
N LEU A 42 -4.23 -3.95 5.05
CA LEU A 42 -5.20 -3.17 4.29
C LEU A 42 -4.83 -1.70 4.12
N ILE A 43 -3.82 -1.21 4.83
CA ILE A 43 -3.44 0.22 4.89
C ILE A 43 -3.07 0.79 3.52
N HIS A 44 -2.61 -0.03 2.57
CA HIS A 44 -2.28 0.40 1.21
C HIS A 44 -3.52 0.75 0.36
N ILE A 45 -4.71 0.23 0.71
CA ILE A 45 -5.94 0.43 -0.08
C ILE A 45 -6.39 1.90 -0.12
N PRO A 46 -6.48 2.64 1.00
CA PRO A 46 -6.74 4.08 0.97
C PRO A 46 -5.73 4.87 0.12
N VAL A 47 -4.45 4.45 0.10
CA VAL A 47 -3.43 5.07 -0.74
C VAL A 47 -3.73 4.87 -2.23
N ILE A 48 -4.08 3.65 -2.63
CA ILE A 48 -4.47 3.31 -4.01
C ILE A 48 -5.67 4.14 -4.44
N ILE A 49 -6.73 4.15 -3.65
CA ILE A 49 -7.96 4.90 -3.95
C ILE A 49 -7.69 6.40 -4.01
N GLY A 50 -6.95 6.93 -3.04
CA GLY A 50 -6.53 8.32 -3.00
C GLY A 50 -5.70 8.72 -4.22
N SER A 51 -4.79 7.85 -4.66
CA SER A 51 -4.00 8.02 -5.89
C SER A 51 -4.90 8.15 -7.12
N ILE A 52 -5.85 7.23 -7.30
CA ILE A 52 -6.77 7.22 -8.45
C ILE A 52 -7.66 8.48 -8.47
N VAL A 53 -8.18 8.87 -7.32
CA VAL A 53 -9.15 9.98 -7.20
C VAL A 53 -8.48 11.36 -7.24
N LEU A 54 -7.35 11.53 -6.53
CA LEU A 54 -6.69 12.81 -6.34
C LEU A 54 -5.52 13.05 -7.30
N GLY A 55 -5.04 12.00 -7.95
CA GLY A 55 -3.90 12.05 -8.85
C GLY A 55 -2.57 11.64 -8.20
N PRO A 56 -1.51 11.42 -9.02
CA PRO A 56 -0.29 10.75 -8.59
C PRO A 56 0.54 11.57 -7.58
N LYS A 57 0.55 12.91 -7.67
CA LYS A 57 1.28 13.78 -6.72
C LYS A 57 0.73 13.65 -5.30
N LYS A 58 -0.60 13.63 -5.15
CA LYS A 58 -1.25 13.43 -3.85
C LYS A 58 -1.20 11.97 -3.40
N GLY A 59 -1.30 11.04 -4.35
CA GLY A 59 -1.06 9.62 -4.10
C GLY A 59 0.33 9.36 -3.52
N MET A 60 1.37 9.97 -4.11
CA MET A 60 2.75 9.92 -3.59
C MET A 60 2.84 10.45 -2.15
N PHE A 61 2.19 11.58 -1.86
CA PHE A 61 2.13 12.14 -0.51
C PHE A 61 1.43 11.19 0.48
N LEU A 62 0.32 10.57 0.09
CA LEU A 62 -0.37 9.57 0.91
C LEU A 62 0.49 8.30 1.12
N GLY A 63 1.21 7.88 0.09
CA GLY A 63 2.20 6.80 0.18
C GLY A 63 3.35 7.12 1.13
N PHE A 64 3.82 8.37 1.13
CA PHE A 64 4.83 8.84 2.08
C PHE A 64 4.29 8.80 3.52
N ILE A 65 3.06 9.26 3.76
CA ILE A 65 2.40 9.16 5.09
C ILE A 65 2.31 7.70 5.52
N PHE A 66 1.91 6.80 4.63
CA PHE A 66 1.87 5.37 4.94
C PHE A 66 3.26 4.83 5.31
N GLY A 67 4.31 5.19 4.57
CA GLY A 67 5.69 4.85 4.91
C GLY A 67 6.09 5.39 6.28
N LEU A 68 5.78 6.65 6.57
CA LEU A 68 6.07 7.28 7.85
C LEU A 68 5.36 6.56 9.02
N CYS A 69 4.09 6.23 8.85
CA CYS A 69 3.35 5.44 9.86
C CYS A 69 3.97 4.05 10.06
N SER A 70 4.39 3.38 8.98
CA SER A 70 5.06 2.08 9.08
C SER A 70 6.40 2.18 9.82
N PHE A 71 7.18 3.21 9.53
CA PHE A 71 8.44 3.50 10.22
C PHE A 71 8.22 3.75 11.72
N LEU A 72 7.29 4.65 12.06
CA LEU A 72 6.99 4.97 13.45
C LEU A 72 6.46 3.76 14.22
N ASN A 73 5.53 3.02 13.63
CA ASN A 73 4.98 1.82 14.26
C ASN A 73 6.05 0.75 14.49
N SER A 74 6.92 0.50 13.50
CA SER A 74 8.03 -0.46 13.64
C SER A 74 9.12 -0.01 14.62
N THR A 75 9.20 1.28 14.92
CA THR A 75 10.16 1.83 15.88
C THR A 75 9.61 1.80 17.31
N PHE A 76 8.34 2.20 17.51
CA PHE A 76 7.74 2.33 18.83
C PHE A 76 6.98 1.08 19.30
N ASN A 77 6.45 0.28 18.36
CA ASN A 77 5.76 -0.99 18.62
C ASN A 77 6.41 -2.12 17.83
N PRO A 78 7.67 -2.47 18.13
CA PRO A 78 8.44 -3.40 17.31
C PRO A 78 7.90 -4.83 17.39
N GLY A 79 7.83 -5.48 16.22
CA GLY A 79 7.61 -6.92 16.06
C GLY A 79 8.84 -7.60 15.45
N LEU A 80 8.76 -8.91 15.22
CA LEU A 80 9.88 -9.73 14.74
C LEU A 80 10.50 -9.26 13.40
N THR A 81 9.73 -8.59 12.55
CA THR A 81 10.17 -8.11 11.23
C THR A 81 10.39 -6.61 11.19
N SER A 82 10.45 -5.93 12.33
CA SER A 82 10.59 -4.47 12.41
C SER A 82 11.92 -3.95 11.85
N PHE A 83 12.96 -4.77 11.82
CA PHE A 83 14.24 -4.44 11.18
C PHE A 83 14.08 -4.10 9.68
N LEU A 84 13.06 -4.61 9.00
CA LEU A 84 12.76 -4.27 7.60
C LEU A 84 12.28 -2.82 7.41
N PHE A 85 11.74 -2.19 8.45
CA PHE A 85 11.08 -0.88 8.36
C PHE A 85 11.68 0.18 9.29
N SER A 86 12.50 -0.22 10.27
CA SER A 86 13.16 0.67 11.21
C SER A 86 14.64 0.37 11.32
N PRO A 87 15.53 1.36 11.08
CA PRO A 87 16.96 1.21 11.28
C PRO A 87 17.36 1.13 12.75
N PHE A 88 16.46 1.47 13.66
CA PHE A 88 16.71 1.49 15.11
C PHE A 88 16.44 0.14 15.79
N TYR A 89 15.85 -0.80 15.08
CA TYR A 89 15.62 -2.15 15.57
C TYR A 89 16.86 -3.05 15.33
N PRO A 90 17.19 -3.99 16.24
CA PRO A 90 18.29 -4.94 16.02
C PRO A 90 18.20 -5.64 14.66
N GLY A 91 19.29 -5.58 13.87
CA GLY A 91 19.33 -6.08 12.50
C GLY A 91 18.86 -5.05 11.45
N GLY A 92 18.27 -3.91 11.86
CA GLY A 92 17.92 -2.83 10.95
C GLY A 92 19.13 -1.97 10.56
N ASN A 93 19.08 -1.37 9.37
CA ASN A 93 20.10 -0.46 8.86
C ASN A 93 19.48 0.59 7.93
N GLY A 94 20.29 1.41 7.24
CA GLY A 94 19.79 2.46 6.32
C GLY A 94 18.89 1.94 5.20
N TYR A 95 19.03 0.69 4.78
CA TYR A 95 18.15 0.05 3.77
C TYR A 95 16.74 -0.19 4.29
N SER A 96 16.52 -0.23 5.61
CA SER A 96 15.19 -0.30 6.21
C SER A 96 14.31 0.87 5.77
N LEU A 97 14.89 2.08 5.65
CA LEU A 97 14.16 3.26 5.14
C LEU A 97 13.76 3.08 3.68
N LEU A 98 14.62 2.47 2.86
CA LEU A 98 14.31 2.21 1.46
C LEU A 98 13.12 1.24 1.33
N ILE A 99 13.12 0.14 2.08
CA ILE A 99 11.99 -0.81 2.09
C ILE A 99 10.73 -0.15 2.66
N CYS A 100 10.89 0.72 3.65
CA CYS A 100 9.77 1.39 4.28
C CYS A 100 9.09 2.41 3.36
N PHE A 101 9.83 3.23 2.65
CA PHE A 101 9.28 4.35 1.88
C PHE A 101 9.07 4.05 0.41
N LEU A 102 10.01 3.39 -0.27
CA LEU A 102 9.96 3.20 -1.72
C LEU A 102 8.70 2.46 -2.19
N PRO A 103 8.34 1.27 -1.66
CA PRO A 103 7.13 0.56 -2.07
C PRO A 103 5.86 1.38 -1.82
N ARG A 104 5.77 2.07 -0.68
CA ARG A 104 4.60 2.86 -0.28
C ARG A 104 4.38 4.07 -1.19
N ILE A 105 5.46 4.76 -1.56
CA ILE A 105 5.41 5.88 -2.51
C ILE A 105 4.97 5.36 -3.88
N LEU A 106 5.49 4.22 -4.34
CA LEU A 106 5.13 3.62 -5.63
C LEU A 106 3.67 3.14 -5.65
N VAL A 107 3.13 2.61 -4.56
CA VAL A 107 1.70 2.33 -4.39
C VAL A 107 0.85 3.60 -4.54
N GLY A 108 1.38 4.76 -4.16
CA GLY A 108 0.72 6.05 -4.37
C GLY A 108 0.78 6.57 -5.81
N VAL A 109 1.59 5.96 -6.68
CA VAL A 109 1.83 6.46 -8.05
C VAL A 109 1.37 5.49 -9.13
N ILE A 110 1.79 4.23 -9.05
CA ILE A 110 1.58 3.21 -10.09
C ILE A 110 0.09 2.97 -10.38
N PRO A 111 -0.80 2.80 -9.38
CA PRO A 111 -2.21 2.53 -9.63
C PRO A 111 -2.92 3.62 -10.44
N TYR A 112 -2.53 4.89 -10.26
CA TYR A 112 -3.06 5.98 -11.06
C TYR A 112 -2.77 5.83 -12.55
N TYR A 113 -1.51 5.53 -12.89
CA TYR A 113 -1.11 5.39 -14.29
C TYR A 113 -1.73 4.14 -14.92
N VAL A 114 -1.80 3.02 -14.18
CA VAL A 114 -2.50 1.81 -14.62
C VAL A 114 -3.97 2.11 -14.87
N TYR A 115 -4.66 2.74 -13.93
CA TYR A 115 -6.05 3.15 -14.07
C TYR A 115 -6.28 4.04 -15.30
N LYS A 116 -5.47 5.10 -15.46
CA LYS A 116 -5.61 6.03 -16.60
C LYS A 116 -5.29 5.36 -17.93
N GLY A 117 -4.28 4.50 -17.98
CA GLY A 117 -3.93 3.70 -19.14
C GLY A 117 -5.09 2.79 -19.56
N MET A 118 -5.65 2.03 -18.62
CA MET A 118 -6.79 1.13 -18.85
C MET A 118 -8.05 1.88 -19.34
N VAL A 119 -8.38 3.02 -18.71
CA VAL A 119 -9.51 3.86 -19.16
C VAL A 119 -9.32 4.31 -20.60
N ARG A 120 -8.09 4.72 -20.97
CA ARG A 120 -7.77 5.18 -22.33
C ARG A 120 -7.84 4.03 -23.34
N VAL A 121 -7.19 2.91 -23.07
CA VAL A 121 -7.14 1.74 -23.96
C VAL A 121 -8.53 1.15 -24.18
N MET A 122 -9.30 0.98 -23.11
CA MET A 122 -10.65 0.40 -23.19
C MET A 122 -11.72 1.38 -23.67
N LYS A 123 -11.39 2.68 -23.85
CA LYS A 123 -12.35 3.74 -24.18
C LYS A 123 -13.59 3.74 -23.27
N LYS A 124 -13.41 3.37 -22.00
CA LYS A 124 -14.49 3.26 -21.01
C LYS A 124 -14.61 4.53 -20.16
N LYS A 125 -15.78 4.67 -19.50
CA LYS A 125 -15.99 5.77 -18.52
C LYS A 125 -15.05 5.57 -17.33
N GLU A 126 -14.61 6.68 -16.72
CA GLU A 126 -13.76 6.67 -15.52
C GLU A 126 -14.36 5.89 -14.33
N THR A 127 -15.67 5.74 -14.26
CA THR A 127 -16.38 4.95 -13.23
C THR A 127 -16.50 3.46 -13.57
N ASN A 128 -15.84 2.97 -14.64
CA ASN A 128 -15.90 1.57 -15.00
C ASN A 128 -15.16 0.70 -13.96
N SER A 129 -15.71 -0.48 -13.65
CA SER A 129 -15.16 -1.40 -12.65
C SER A 129 -13.82 -2.00 -13.04
N ILE A 130 -13.63 -2.32 -14.34
CA ILE A 130 -12.44 -3.05 -14.79
C ILE A 130 -11.16 -2.24 -14.56
N PRO A 131 -11.03 -0.96 -15.03
CA PRO A 131 -9.87 -0.15 -14.74
C PRO A 131 -9.60 0.04 -13.24
N LEU A 132 -10.66 0.18 -12.44
CA LEU A 132 -10.54 0.33 -10.98
C LEU A 132 -10.04 -0.95 -10.32
N GLY A 133 -10.61 -2.11 -10.70
CA GLY A 133 -10.19 -3.40 -10.17
C GLY A 133 -8.73 -3.72 -10.53
N VAL A 134 -8.34 -3.54 -11.79
CA VAL A 134 -6.95 -3.76 -12.23
C VAL A 134 -5.98 -2.83 -11.50
N ALA A 135 -6.35 -1.56 -11.30
CA ALA A 135 -5.50 -0.64 -10.53
C ALA A 135 -5.38 -1.06 -9.05
N GLY A 136 -6.46 -1.59 -8.46
CA GLY A 136 -6.44 -2.16 -7.11
C GLY A 136 -5.49 -3.36 -7.00
N ILE A 137 -5.60 -4.30 -7.95
CA ILE A 137 -4.74 -5.49 -8.05
C ILE A 137 -3.26 -5.07 -8.16
N VAL A 138 -2.94 -4.23 -9.15
CA VAL A 138 -1.56 -3.81 -9.40
C VAL A 138 -1.00 -3.01 -8.23
N GLY A 139 -1.81 -2.16 -7.59
CA GLY A 139 -1.37 -1.41 -6.41
C GLY A 139 -1.02 -2.31 -5.22
N SER A 140 -1.85 -3.32 -4.94
CA SER A 140 -1.59 -4.30 -3.88
C SER A 140 -0.34 -5.14 -4.20
N LEU A 141 -0.24 -5.68 -5.42
CA LEU A 141 0.94 -6.42 -5.86
C LEU A 141 2.22 -5.56 -5.80
N THR A 142 2.15 -4.28 -6.16
CA THR A 142 3.29 -3.36 -6.05
C THR A 142 3.82 -3.33 -4.62
N ASN A 143 2.95 -3.21 -3.61
CA ASN A 143 3.37 -3.22 -2.22
C ASN A 143 4.03 -4.55 -1.83
N THR A 144 3.32 -5.65 -2.02
CA THR A 144 3.74 -6.97 -1.54
C THR A 144 5.00 -7.46 -2.24
N LEU A 145 5.05 -7.35 -3.58
CA LEU A 145 6.23 -7.80 -4.34
C LEU A 145 7.47 -6.96 -4.05
N LEU A 146 7.34 -5.63 -3.99
CA LEU A 146 8.51 -4.78 -3.73
C LEU A 146 9.04 -4.98 -2.32
N VAL A 147 8.17 -5.02 -1.30
CA VAL A 147 8.61 -5.24 0.08
C VAL A 147 9.31 -6.59 0.23
N MET A 148 8.71 -7.66 -0.29
CA MET A 148 9.25 -9.01 -0.12
C MET A 148 10.55 -9.22 -0.90
N ASN A 149 10.64 -8.71 -2.14
CA ASN A 149 11.89 -8.83 -2.91
C ASN A 149 13.00 -7.94 -2.37
N LEU A 150 12.70 -6.72 -1.91
CA LEU A 150 13.70 -5.88 -1.26
C LEU A 150 14.15 -6.48 0.08
N ALA A 151 13.25 -7.09 0.85
CA ALA A 151 13.60 -7.80 2.07
C ALA A 151 14.55 -8.97 1.78
N TYR A 152 14.32 -9.74 0.69
CA TYR A 152 15.23 -10.79 0.27
C TYR A 152 16.61 -10.25 -0.13
N VAL A 153 16.65 -9.21 -0.96
CA VAL A 153 17.92 -8.69 -1.50
C VAL A 153 18.77 -7.98 -0.44
N LEU A 154 18.13 -7.26 0.49
CA LEU A 154 18.82 -6.36 1.42
C LEU A 154 18.98 -6.93 2.83
N PHE A 155 18.18 -7.93 3.21
CA PHE A 155 18.10 -8.48 4.57
C PHE A 155 17.96 -10.02 4.59
N SER A 156 18.56 -10.73 3.61
CA SER A 156 18.42 -12.18 3.51
C SER A 156 18.86 -12.92 4.77
N HIS A 157 19.99 -12.53 5.38
CA HIS A 157 20.51 -13.19 6.58
C HIS A 157 19.61 -12.95 7.81
N GLU A 158 19.25 -11.72 8.07
CA GLU A 158 18.37 -11.34 9.19
C GLU A 158 16.99 -11.96 9.04
N PHE A 159 16.46 -11.96 7.82
CA PHE A 159 15.14 -12.52 7.54
C PHE A 159 15.13 -14.05 7.64
N ALA A 160 16.16 -14.73 7.17
CA ALA A 160 16.34 -16.17 7.32
C ALA A 160 16.42 -16.55 8.81
N THR A 161 17.20 -15.82 9.60
CA THR A 161 17.33 -16.01 11.05
C THR A 161 15.99 -15.89 11.76
N VAL A 162 15.21 -14.84 11.45
CA VAL A 162 13.87 -14.63 12.05
C VAL A 162 12.88 -15.73 11.63
N LYS A 163 13.01 -16.27 10.42
CA LYS A 163 12.17 -17.38 9.93
C LYS A 163 12.65 -18.75 10.37
N GLY A 164 13.84 -18.86 10.96
CA GLY A 164 14.43 -20.14 11.37
C GLY A 164 14.77 -21.06 10.20
N VAL A 165 15.17 -20.48 9.05
CA VAL A 165 15.49 -21.22 7.82
C VAL A 165 16.88 -20.85 7.30
N ALA A 166 17.47 -21.70 6.47
CA ALA A 166 18.70 -21.35 5.78
C ALA A 166 18.44 -20.34 4.64
N VAL A 167 19.45 -19.53 4.31
CA VAL A 167 19.32 -18.43 3.32
C VAL A 167 18.96 -18.93 1.92
N ASP A 168 19.46 -20.09 1.56
CA ASP A 168 19.22 -20.74 0.26
C ASP A 168 17.76 -21.15 0.03
N VAL A 169 17.01 -21.50 1.11
CA VAL A 169 15.59 -21.82 1.03
C VAL A 169 14.68 -20.62 1.32
N LEU A 170 15.23 -19.49 1.77
CA LEU A 170 14.46 -18.31 2.17
C LEU A 170 13.53 -17.79 1.06
N TYR A 171 13.97 -17.79 -0.19
CA TYR A 171 13.14 -17.29 -1.30
C TYR A 171 11.88 -18.15 -1.49
N GLY A 172 11.96 -19.44 -1.27
CA GLY A 172 10.78 -20.32 -1.26
C GLY A 172 9.77 -19.95 -0.16
N VAL A 173 10.27 -19.62 1.03
CA VAL A 173 9.43 -19.12 2.14
C VAL A 173 8.78 -17.77 1.79
N ILE A 174 9.53 -16.86 1.18
CA ILE A 174 9.01 -15.57 0.71
C ILE A 174 7.91 -15.74 -0.33
N LEU A 175 8.09 -16.65 -1.31
CA LEU A 175 7.04 -16.96 -2.29
C LEU A 175 5.80 -17.52 -1.61
N GLY A 176 5.95 -18.37 -0.61
CA GLY A 176 4.84 -18.83 0.22
C GLY A 176 4.10 -17.67 0.89
N ILE A 177 4.80 -16.70 1.49
CA ILE A 177 4.21 -15.52 2.10
C ILE A 177 3.48 -14.65 1.06
N ILE A 178 4.08 -14.44 -0.12
CA ILE A 178 3.46 -13.67 -1.21
C ILE A 178 2.14 -14.32 -1.65
N VAL A 179 2.10 -15.62 -1.79
CA VAL A 179 0.89 -16.34 -2.22
C VAL A 179 -0.18 -16.31 -1.12
N THR A 180 0.20 -16.68 0.09
CA THR A 180 -0.77 -16.80 1.21
C THR A 180 -1.35 -15.48 1.66
N ASN A 181 -0.55 -14.43 1.75
CA ASN A 181 -1.00 -13.11 2.17
C ASN A 181 -1.41 -12.22 0.98
N GLY A 182 -0.64 -12.26 -0.10
CA GLY A 182 -0.87 -11.40 -1.27
C GLY A 182 -2.17 -11.69 -2.01
N ILE A 183 -2.58 -12.96 -2.15
CA ILE A 183 -3.84 -13.28 -2.85
C ILE A 183 -5.05 -12.68 -2.15
N PRO A 184 -5.28 -12.89 -0.83
CA PRO A 184 -6.37 -12.22 -0.12
C PRO A 184 -6.29 -10.69 -0.18
N GLU A 185 -5.10 -10.11 -0.01
CA GLU A 185 -4.88 -8.66 -0.10
C GLU A 185 -5.31 -8.10 -1.46
N VAL A 186 -4.94 -8.75 -2.55
CA VAL A 186 -5.28 -8.36 -3.93
C VAL A 186 -6.79 -8.41 -4.16
N ILE A 187 -7.48 -9.44 -3.68
CA ILE A 187 -8.92 -9.59 -3.84
C ILE A 187 -9.64 -8.45 -3.10
N VAL A 188 -9.29 -8.21 -1.84
CA VAL A 188 -9.89 -7.14 -1.03
C VAL A 188 -9.58 -5.76 -1.63
N ALA A 189 -8.34 -5.54 -2.07
CA ALA A 189 -7.93 -4.29 -2.72
C ALA A 189 -8.74 -4.02 -4.00
N ALA A 190 -8.96 -5.04 -4.83
CA ALA A 190 -9.78 -4.92 -6.04
C ALA A 190 -11.23 -4.55 -5.71
N ILE A 191 -11.86 -5.27 -4.78
CA ILE A 191 -13.26 -5.05 -4.37
C ILE A 191 -13.44 -3.64 -3.80
N LEU A 192 -12.61 -3.24 -2.83
CA LEU A 192 -12.71 -1.93 -2.19
C LEU A 192 -12.37 -0.78 -3.15
N THR A 193 -11.38 -0.96 -4.02
CA THR A 193 -11.06 0.05 -5.04
C THR A 193 -12.20 0.24 -6.04
N ILE A 194 -12.88 -0.84 -6.45
CA ILE A 194 -14.08 -0.74 -7.30
C ILE A 194 -15.21 -0.03 -6.56
N GLY A 195 -15.56 -0.47 -5.36
CA GLY A 195 -16.70 0.06 -4.59
C GLY A 195 -16.53 1.54 -4.25
N ILE A 196 -15.48 1.86 -3.49
CA ILE A 196 -15.22 3.22 -3.00
C ILE A 196 -14.77 4.13 -4.14
N GLY A 197 -13.91 3.65 -5.04
CA GLY A 197 -13.42 4.43 -6.16
C GLY A 197 -14.53 4.89 -7.10
N LYS A 198 -15.51 4.06 -7.41
CA LYS A 198 -16.70 4.44 -8.21
C LYS A 198 -17.48 5.59 -7.57
N VAL A 199 -17.75 5.48 -6.28
CA VAL A 199 -18.53 6.49 -5.54
C VAL A 199 -17.79 7.83 -5.56
N LEU A 200 -16.51 7.84 -5.18
CA LEU A 200 -15.71 9.06 -5.11
C LEU A 200 -15.51 9.71 -6.48
N LEU A 201 -15.30 8.93 -7.55
CA LEU A 201 -15.18 9.46 -8.91
C LEU A 201 -16.51 10.01 -9.43
N LYS A 202 -17.66 9.46 -9.01
CA LYS A 202 -18.97 10.01 -9.33
C LYS A 202 -19.20 11.35 -8.63
N LEU A 203 -18.91 11.44 -7.33
CA LEU A 203 -19.02 12.68 -6.54
C LEU A 203 -18.10 13.79 -7.06
N ARG A 204 -16.89 13.47 -7.51
CA ARG A 204 -15.96 14.43 -8.10
C ARG A 204 -16.48 15.11 -9.36
N ARG A 205 -17.43 14.52 -10.07
CA ARG A 205 -18.00 15.05 -11.32
C ARG A 205 -19.23 15.93 -11.11
N MET A 206 -19.85 15.85 -9.94
CA MET A 206 -20.93 16.75 -9.51
C MET A 206 -20.34 18.11 -9.06
#